data_0fc6a9c3ec0ffc342222ef06ff5a5dc6
#
_entry.id   0fc6a9c3ec0ffc342222ef06ff5a5dc6
#
_cell.length_a   1.000
_cell.length_b   1.000
_cell.length_c   1.000
_cell.angle_alpha   90.00
_cell.angle_beta   90.00
_cell.angle_gamma   90.00
#
_symmetry.space_group_name_H-M   'P 1'
#
loop_
_entity.id
_entity.type
_entity.pdbx_description
1 polymer ?
#
loop_
_entity_poly.entity_id
_entity_poly.type
_entity_poly.pdbx_seq_one_letter_code
_entity_poly.pdbx_strand_id
1 'polypeptide(L)'
;YVPYLGITQNGPYELSPSTRIQFFFILHEDDREVAAKIHNYFTGKLNGFRGLSRFINTPYQPNRELAIYFKNRENPLPEISEQINNMDFDTDVQHLAIYISPISKSVPDKSQRLVYFKLKELLLKKSISSQVIDPEKVIDNKQYHFSLPNIAIAILAKLNGTPWRLDTKLKNELIVGVGAFKHTEVGVQYIGSAFSFTNTGKFNRFECFQKDQTKELAGSILRAVKDYVNVNSGIRRLIIHFYKEMSREEVEPIERGLKH
;
A
#
# COMPACT_ATOMS: atom_id res chain seq x y z
N TYR A 1 14.84 21.23 4.25
CA TYR A 1 13.98 20.68 3.19
C TYR A 1 12.72 20.03 3.80
N VAL A 2 11.54 20.45 3.32
CA VAL A 2 10.25 19.93 3.78
C VAL A 2 9.62 19.16 2.60
N PRO A 3 9.60 17.81 2.63
CA PRO A 3 9.16 16.99 1.51
C PRO A 3 7.74 17.33 1.01
N TYR A 4 6.83 17.64 1.95
CA TYR A 4 5.46 18.02 1.60
C TYR A 4 5.34 19.32 0.82
N LEU A 5 6.21 20.29 1.08
CA LEU A 5 6.25 21.52 0.28
C LEU A 5 6.74 21.21 -1.13
N GLY A 6 7.74 20.36 -1.26
CA GLY A 6 8.24 19.93 -2.57
C GLY A 6 7.14 19.34 -3.44
N ILE A 7 6.39 18.36 -2.91
CA ILE A 7 5.32 17.68 -3.69
C ILE A 7 4.15 18.64 -4.01
N THR A 8 3.80 19.54 -3.10
CA THR A 8 2.69 20.48 -3.34
C THR A 8 3.03 21.62 -4.30
N GLN A 9 4.32 21.92 -4.48
CA GLN A 9 4.82 22.95 -5.39
C GLN A 9 5.15 22.39 -6.77
N ASN A 10 5.78 21.23 -6.83
CA ASN A 10 6.33 20.64 -8.05
C ASN A 10 5.54 19.42 -8.56
N GLY A 11 4.58 18.94 -7.78
CA GLY A 11 3.90 17.67 -8.04
C GLY A 11 4.71 16.45 -7.58
N PRO A 12 4.13 15.23 -7.72
CA PRO A 12 4.83 13.98 -7.46
C PRO A 12 5.86 13.69 -8.56
N TYR A 13 6.83 12.84 -8.23
CA TYR A 13 7.87 12.40 -9.17
C TYR A 13 7.26 11.65 -10.38
N GLU A 14 6.32 10.74 -10.12
CA GLU A 14 5.52 10.08 -11.16
C GLU A 14 4.04 10.19 -10.80
N LEU A 15 3.23 10.58 -11.77
CA LEU A 15 1.77 10.61 -11.64
C LEU A 15 1.19 9.20 -11.61
N SER A 16 -0.06 9.07 -11.19
CA SER A 16 -0.84 7.86 -11.45
C SER A 16 -0.90 7.60 -12.96
N PRO A 17 -0.70 6.36 -13.42
CA PRO A 17 -0.86 6.02 -14.84
C PRO A 17 -2.31 6.13 -15.30
N SER A 18 -3.28 6.08 -14.39
CA SER A 18 -4.69 6.20 -14.71
C SER A 18 -5.11 7.66 -14.82
N THR A 19 -5.83 7.99 -15.88
CA THR A 19 -6.42 9.30 -16.11
C THR A 19 -7.85 9.42 -15.57
N ARG A 20 -8.48 8.30 -15.23
CA ARG A 20 -9.84 8.23 -14.70
C ARG A 20 -9.83 7.60 -13.32
N ILE A 21 -9.92 8.42 -12.27
CA ILE A 21 -9.90 7.98 -10.89
C ILE A 21 -11.24 8.32 -10.23
N GLN A 22 -11.85 7.34 -9.58
CA GLN A 22 -13.06 7.53 -8.79
C GLN A 22 -12.86 7.09 -7.35
N PHE A 23 -13.34 7.91 -6.42
CA PHE A 23 -13.36 7.62 -5.00
C PHE A 23 -14.77 7.34 -4.54
N PHE A 24 -14.93 6.32 -3.71
CA PHE A 24 -16.19 6.06 -3.02
C PHE A 24 -15.95 5.75 -1.57
N PHE A 25 -16.97 5.95 -0.76
CA PHE A 25 -16.89 5.72 0.67
C PHE A 25 -17.55 4.40 1.06
N ILE A 26 -16.92 3.72 2.04
CA ILE A 26 -17.48 2.58 2.76
C ILE A 26 -17.57 3.04 4.22
N LEU A 27 -18.79 3.15 4.77
CA LEU A 27 -19.00 3.78 6.07
C LEU A 27 -20.24 3.24 6.78
N HIS A 28 -20.23 3.33 8.12
CA HIS A 28 -21.44 3.15 8.90
C HIS A 28 -22.44 4.29 8.62
N GLU A 29 -23.75 4.01 8.70
CA GLU A 29 -24.81 4.99 8.39
C GLU A 29 -24.70 6.28 9.22
N ASP A 30 -24.24 6.20 10.47
CA ASP A 30 -24.08 7.36 11.35
C ASP A 30 -22.79 8.15 11.08
N ASP A 31 -21.83 7.63 10.31
CA ASP A 31 -20.54 8.27 10.06
C ASP A 31 -20.56 9.20 8.84
N ARG A 32 -21.75 9.60 8.38
CA ARG A 32 -21.93 10.49 7.21
C ARG A 32 -21.24 11.85 7.37
N GLU A 33 -21.24 12.40 8.59
CA GLU A 33 -20.57 13.67 8.88
C GLU A 33 -19.05 13.52 8.79
N VAL A 34 -18.51 12.38 9.23
CA VAL A 34 -17.09 12.06 9.09
C VAL A 34 -16.70 12.00 7.62
N ALA A 35 -17.49 11.28 6.80
CA ALA A 35 -17.27 11.19 5.37
C ALA A 35 -17.33 12.57 4.68
N ALA A 36 -18.31 13.39 5.05
CA ALA A 36 -18.43 14.77 4.55
C ALA A 36 -17.22 15.63 4.94
N LYS A 37 -16.74 15.52 6.18
CA LYS A 37 -15.55 16.23 6.66
C LYS A 37 -14.29 15.81 5.88
N ILE A 38 -14.07 14.50 5.67
CA ILE A 38 -12.98 13.97 4.85
C ILE A 38 -13.08 14.45 3.40
N HIS A 39 -14.26 14.39 2.81
CA HIS A 39 -14.48 14.90 1.45
C HIS A 39 -14.14 16.40 1.35
N ASN A 40 -14.54 17.20 2.34
CA ASN A 40 -14.23 18.62 2.36
C ASN A 40 -12.73 18.90 2.52
N TYR A 41 -12.00 18.09 3.29
CA TYR A 41 -10.53 18.15 3.31
C TYR A 41 -9.94 17.79 1.96
N PHE A 42 -10.37 16.70 1.35
CA PHE A 42 -9.84 16.25 0.05
C PHE A 42 -10.07 17.26 -1.06
N THR A 43 -11.18 17.97 -1.01
CA THR A 43 -11.49 19.05 -1.97
C THR A 43 -10.86 20.41 -1.61
N GLY A 44 -10.14 20.52 -0.48
CA GLY A 44 -9.49 21.75 -0.03
C GLY A 44 -10.45 22.82 0.51
N LYS A 45 -11.68 22.43 0.86
CA LYS A 45 -12.70 23.34 1.43
C LYS A 45 -12.47 23.65 2.92
N LEU A 46 -11.71 22.80 3.62
CA LEU A 46 -11.37 23.01 5.02
C LEU A 46 -9.93 23.50 5.17
N ASN A 47 -9.74 24.43 6.12
CA ASN A 47 -8.43 24.97 6.43
C ASN A 47 -7.44 23.90 6.93
N GLY A 48 -6.15 24.13 6.72
CA GLY A 48 -5.07 23.26 7.20
C GLY A 48 -4.63 22.19 6.20
N PHE A 49 -5.41 21.93 5.15
CA PHE A 49 -5.01 21.04 4.06
C PHE A 49 -5.43 21.62 2.71
N ARG A 50 -4.48 21.68 1.77
CA ARG A 50 -4.69 22.31 0.44
C ARG A 50 -5.47 21.45 -0.57
N GLY A 51 -6.00 20.32 -0.12
CA GLY A 51 -6.71 19.37 -0.96
C GLY A 51 -5.81 18.27 -1.54
N LEU A 52 -6.45 17.14 -1.83
CA LEU A 52 -5.76 15.94 -2.31
C LEU A 52 -5.12 16.14 -3.70
N SER A 53 -5.75 16.93 -4.57
CA SER A 53 -5.25 17.23 -5.93
C SER A 53 -3.84 17.84 -5.93
N ARG A 54 -3.45 18.56 -4.86
CA ARG A 54 -2.09 19.12 -4.73
C ARG A 54 -1.01 18.08 -4.52
N PHE A 55 -1.40 16.88 -4.08
CA PHE A 55 -0.48 15.77 -3.82
C PHE A 55 -0.47 14.75 -4.95
N ILE A 56 -1.65 14.38 -5.45
CA ILE A 56 -1.75 13.35 -6.49
C ILE A 56 -1.58 13.92 -7.90
N ASN A 57 -1.84 15.22 -8.07
CA ASN A 57 -1.76 15.97 -9.34
C ASN A 57 -2.45 15.25 -10.52
N THR A 58 -3.52 14.51 -10.22
CA THR A 58 -4.35 13.78 -11.18
C THR A 58 -5.81 14.07 -10.85
N PRO A 59 -6.65 14.35 -11.85
CA PRO A 59 -8.08 14.53 -11.65
C PRO A 59 -8.71 13.29 -11.02
N TYR A 60 -9.60 13.51 -10.06
CA TYR A 60 -10.41 12.45 -9.46
C TYR A 60 -11.85 12.92 -9.24
N GLN A 61 -12.77 11.99 -9.18
CA GLN A 61 -14.18 12.27 -8.95
C GLN A 61 -14.72 11.41 -7.82
N PRO A 62 -15.46 11.98 -6.86
CA PRO A 62 -16.22 11.18 -5.91
C PRO A 62 -17.41 10.53 -6.62
N ASN A 63 -17.57 9.23 -6.47
CA ASN A 63 -18.71 8.50 -6.98
C ASN A 63 -19.63 8.10 -5.81
N ARG A 64 -20.78 8.76 -5.72
CA ARG A 64 -21.77 8.52 -4.64
C ARG A 64 -22.61 7.28 -4.87
N GLU A 65 -22.76 6.84 -6.10
CA GLU A 65 -23.52 5.65 -6.47
C GLU A 65 -22.84 4.37 -6.00
N LEU A 66 -21.49 4.41 -5.91
CA LEU A 66 -20.68 3.32 -5.37
C LEU A 66 -20.53 3.38 -3.84
N ALA A 67 -21.18 4.34 -3.15
CA ALA A 67 -21.07 4.44 -1.70
C ALA A 67 -21.74 3.24 -1.02
N ILE A 68 -21.01 2.61 -0.11
CA ILE A 68 -21.44 1.43 0.64
C ILE A 68 -21.75 1.83 2.07
N TYR A 69 -22.95 1.51 2.53
CA TYR A 69 -23.41 1.77 3.89
C TYR A 69 -23.63 0.45 4.62
N PHE A 70 -23.21 0.40 5.88
CA PHE A 70 -23.46 -0.74 6.76
C PHE A 70 -23.99 -0.27 8.11
N LYS A 71 -24.64 -1.17 8.85
CA LYS A 71 -25.30 -0.92 10.15
C LYS A 71 -24.59 -1.59 11.32
N ASN A 72 -23.96 -2.72 11.08
CA ASN A 72 -23.30 -3.45 12.15
C ASN A 72 -21.85 -2.97 12.31
N ARG A 73 -21.58 -2.17 13.37
CA ARG A 73 -20.25 -1.65 13.68
C ARG A 73 -19.26 -2.73 14.13
N GLU A 74 -19.74 -3.77 14.81
CA GLU A 74 -18.87 -4.82 15.37
C GLU A 74 -18.46 -5.83 14.30
N ASN A 75 -19.37 -6.14 13.35
CA ASN A 75 -19.11 -7.05 12.26
C ASN A 75 -19.63 -6.51 10.92
N PRO A 76 -18.95 -5.51 10.34
CA PRO A 76 -19.42 -4.84 9.12
C PRO A 76 -19.19 -5.66 7.84
N LEU A 77 -18.30 -6.67 7.90
CA LEU A 77 -17.81 -7.37 6.71
C LEU A 77 -18.91 -8.08 5.90
N PRO A 78 -19.91 -8.78 6.49
CA PRO A 78 -20.96 -9.43 5.71
C PRO A 78 -21.77 -8.44 4.85
N GLU A 79 -22.24 -7.33 5.44
CA GLU A 79 -23.02 -6.31 4.74
C GLU A 79 -22.20 -5.62 3.63
N ILE A 80 -20.93 -5.33 3.91
CA ILE A 80 -20.02 -4.72 2.92
C ILE A 80 -19.74 -5.70 1.78
N SER A 81 -19.48 -6.99 2.10
CA SER A 81 -19.16 -8.01 1.11
C SER A 81 -20.31 -8.27 0.16
N GLU A 82 -21.53 -8.32 0.67
CA GLU A 82 -22.74 -8.49 -0.14
C GLU A 82 -22.87 -7.35 -1.15
N GLN A 83 -22.76 -6.09 -0.68
CA GLN A 83 -22.87 -4.93 -1.55
C GLN A 83 -21.74 -4.90 -2.62
N ILE A 84 -20.48 -5.13 -2.23
CA ILE A 84 -19.34 -5.16 -3.18
C ILE A 84 -19.53 -6.25 -4.24
N ASN A 85 -20.05 -7.43 -3.86
CA ASN A 85 -20.24 -8.52 -4.81
C ASN A 85 -21.34 -8.23 -5.83
N ASN A 86 -22.34 -7.44 -5.45
CA ASN A 86 -23.47 -7.05 -6.30
C ASN A 86 -23.22 -5.76 -7.11
N MET A 87 -22.06 -5.10 -6.89
CA MET A 87 -21.68 -3.91 -7.65
C MET A 87 -20.85 -4.24 -8.87
N ASP A 88 -21.16 -3.56 -9.96
CA ASP A 88 -20.32 -3.52 -11.15
C ASP A 88 -19.39 -2.32 -11.12
N PHE A 89 -18.09 -2.59 -11.25
CA PHE A 89 -17.06 -1.56 -11.32
C PHE A 89 -16.54 -1.45 -12.74
N ASP A 90 -16.52 -0.22 -13.28
CA ASP A 90 -15.94 0.07 -14.57
C ASP A 90 -14.44 -0.26 -14.57
N THR A 91 -14.03 -1.20 -15.41
CA THR A 91 -12.64 -1.67 -15.50
C THR A 91 -11.68 -0.63 -16.08
N ASP A 92 -12.20 0.38 -16.79
CA ASP A 92 -11.40 1.48 -17.34
C ASP A 92 -11.17 2.61 -16.33
N VAL A 93 -11.72 2.47 -15.12
CA VAL A 93 -11.62 3.42 -14.04
C VAL A 93 -10.80 2.84 -12.89
N GLN A 94 -9.84 3.59 -12.40
CA GLN A 94 -9.14 3.24 -11.18
C GLN A 94 -9.97 3.64 -9.96
N HIS A 95 -10.49 2.66 -9.25
CA HIS A 95 -11.29 2.87 -8.06
C HIS A 95 -10.45 2.90 -6.78
N LEU A 96 -10.77 3.84 -5.89
CA LEU A 96 -10.23 3.90 -4.54
C LEU A 96 -11.36 3.96 -3.51
N ALA A 97 -11.45 2.94 -2.65
CA ALA A 97 -12.38 2.92 -1.53
C ALA A 97 -11.81 3.69 -0.33
N ILE A 98 -12.57 4.62 0.22
CA ILE A 98 -12.27 5.30 1.48
C ILE A 98 -13.11 4.63 2.56
N TYR A 99 -12.48 3.72 3.32
CA TYR A 99 -13.15 2.99 4.38
C TYR A 99 -13.06 3.74 5.70
N ILE A 100 -14.19 4.22 6.21
CA ILE A 100 -14.31 4.76 7.56
C ILE A 100 -14.54 3.57 8.48
N SER A 101 -13.48 3.17 9.19
CA SER A 101 -13.48 1.94 9.97
C SER A 101 -14.03 2.20 11.38
N PRO A 102 -15.13 1.54 11.78
CA PRO A 102 -15.60 1.61 13.16
C PRO A 102 -14.69 0.84 14.13
N ILE A 103 -13.77 0.04 13.60
CA ILE A 103 -12.88 -0.81 14.37
C ILE A 103 -11.49 -0.19 14.39
N SER A 104 -11.02 0.18 15.58
CA SER A 104 -9.66 0.72 15.77
C SER A 104 -8.59 -0.33 15.46
N LYS A 105 -7.45 0.11 14.93
CA LYS A 105 -6.29 -0.77 14.73
C LYS A 105 -5.71 -1.32 16.03
N SER A 106 -5.98 -0.66 17.16
CA SER A 106 -5.51 -1.04 18.49
C SER A 106 -6.46 -1.98 19.23
N VAL A 107 -7.58 -2.37 18.62
CA VAL A 107 -8.56 -3.27 19.25
C VAL A 107 -7.87 -4.58 19.66
N PRO A 108 -8.07 -5.05 20.94
CA PRO A 108 -7.45 -6.27 21.42
C PRO A 108 -7.94 -7.53 20.71
N ASP A 109 -9.21 -7.54 20.28
CA ASP A 109 -9.84 -8.67 19.62
C ASP A 109 -9.22 -8.93 18.23
N LYS A 110 -8.67 -10.12 18.08
CA LYS A 110 -8.04 -10.56 16.83
C LYS A 110 -9.05 -10.70 15.70
N SER A 111 -10.29 -11.13 15.99
CA SER A 111 -11.34 -11.33 14.98
C SER A 111 -11.73 -9.99 14.35
N GLN A 112 -11.88 -8.96 15.16
CA GLN A 112 -12.16 -7.61 14.69
C GLN A 112 -11.01 -7.03 13.87
N ARG A 113 -9.75 -7.29 14.26
CA ARG A 113 -8.58 -6.87 13.44
C ARG A 113 -8.55 -7.53 12.07
N LEU A 114 -9.08 -8.75 11.94
CA LEU A 114 -9.17 -9.44 10.65
C LEU A 114 -10.13 -8.79 9.67
N VAL A 115 -11.14 -8.05 10.14
CA VAL A 115 -12.09 -7.32 9.28
C VAL A 115 -11.34 -6.43 8.28
N TYR A 116 -10.34 -5.69 8.75
CA TYR A 116 -9.52 -4.84 7.88
C TYR A 116 -8.84 -5.64 6.76
N PHE A 117 -8.22 -6.77 7.10
CA PHE A 117 -7.48 -7.58 6.11
C PHE A 117 -8.42 -8.26 5.12
N LYS A 118 -9.55 -8.80 5.60
CA LYS A 118 -10.56 -9.44 4.75
C LYS A 118 -11.22 -8.45 3.79
N LEU A 119 -11.56 -7.25 4.29
CA LEU A 119 -12.09 -6.20 3.43
C LEU A 119 -11.06 -5.76 2.36
N LYS A 120 -9.81 -5.57 2.77
CA LYS A 120 -8.74 -5.23 1.84
C LYS A 120 -8.53 -6.32 0.78
N GLU A 121 -8.55 -7.59 1.16
CA GLU A 121 -8.46 -8.72 0.24
C GLU A 121 -9.63 -8.72 -0.77
N LEU A 122 -10.87 -8.52 -0.29
CA LEU A 122 -12.06 -8.47 -1.12
C LEU A 122 -11.97 -7.35 -2.17
N LEU A 123 -11.57 -6.15 -1.75
CA LEU A 123 -11.40 -5.00 -2.64
C LEU A 123 -10.28 -5.24 -3.67
N LEU A 124 -9.13 -5.79 -3.23
CA LEU A 124 -8.01 -6.09 -4.13
C LEU A 124 -8.36 -7.16 -5.19
N LYS A 125 -9.20 -8.14 -4.85
CA LYS A 125 -9.71 -9.11 -5.84
C LYS A 125 -10.53 -8.46 -6.96
N LYS A 126 -11.11 -7.28 -6.67
CA LYS A 126 -11.81 -6.43 -7.65
C LYS A 126 -10.91 -5.33 -8.23
N SER A 127 -9.58 -5.40 -8.00
CA SER A 127 -8.60 -4.37 -8.41
C SER A 127 -8.84 -2.99 -7.79
N ILE A 128 -9.52 -2.93 -6.65
CA ILE A 128 -9.83 -1.71 -5.92
C ILE A 128 -8.82 -1.51 -4.80
N SER A 129 -8.12 -0.39 -4.81
CA SER A 129 -7.28 0.03 -3.69
C SER A 129 -8.14 0.62 -2.56
N SER A 130 -7.64 0.59 -1.31
CA SER A 130 -8.39 1.14 -0.17
C SER A 130 -7.53 2.00 0.76
N GLN A 131 -8.13 3.07 1.27
CA GLN A 131 -7.58 3.90 2.34
C GLN A 131 -8.51 3.85 3.55
N VAL A 132 -7.97 3.44 4.69
CA VAL A 132 -8.73 3.39 5.94
C VAL A 132 -8.59 4.71 6.68
N ILE A 133 -9.70 5.20 7.19
CA ILE A 133 -9.84 6.37 8.04
C ILE A 133 -10.44 5.93 9.37
N ASP A 134 -9.86 6.41 10.45
CA ASP A 134 -10.34 6.23 11.81
C ASP A 134 -11.26 7.40 12.15
N PRO A 135 -12.57 7.18 12.38
CA PRO A 135 -13.56 8.24 12.62
C PRO A 135 -13.26 9.03 13.88
N GLU A 136 -12.82 8.40 14.97
CA GLU A 136 -12.51 9.07 16.23
C GLU A 136 -11.42 10.13 16.03
N LYS A 137 -10.38 9.79 15.27
CA LYS A 137 -9.30 10.74 14.95
C LYS A 137 -9.78 11.94 14.15
N VAL A 138 -10.78 11.75 13.30
CA VAL A 138 -11.37 12.86 12.51
C VAL A 138 -12.21 13.78 13.37
N ILE A 139 -12.98 13.23 14.32
CA ILE A 139 -13.91 13.99 15.18
C ILE A 139 -13.12 14.70 16.27
N ASP A 140 -12.30 13.98 17.02
CA ASP A 140 -11.73 14.44 18.29
C ASP A 140 -10.45 15.24 18.12
N ASN A 141 -9.76 15.08 17.01
CA ASN A 141 -8.48 15.72 16.81
C ASN A 141 -8.59 17.01 15.98
N LYS A 142 -8.52 18.16 16.67
CA LYS A 142 -8.45 19.47 16.00
C LYS A 142 -7.26 19.62 15.04
N GLN A 143 -6.22 18.80 15.23
CA GLN A 143 -5.00 18.78 14.43
C GLN A 143 -4.99 17.66 13.37
N TYR A 144 -6.13 17.04 13.09
CA TYR A 144 -6.24 15.95 12.13
C TYR A 144 -5.68 16.30 10.74
N HIS A 145 -5.79 17.57 10.36
CA HIS A 145 -5.25 18.07 9.08
C HIS A 145 -3.74 17.83 8.91
N PHE A 146 -2.97 17.69 9.99
CA PHE A 146 -1.55 17.32 9.91
C PHE A 146 -1.30 15.86 9.47
N SER A 147 -2.30 15.00 9.60
CA SER A 147 -2.24 13.61 9.12
C SER A 147 -2.55 13.50 7.61
N LEU A 148 -3.24 14.48 7.05
CA LEU A 148 -3.74 14.43 5.67
C LEU A 148 -2.64 14.39 4.61
N PRO A 149 -1.48 15.06 4.74
CA PRO A 149 -0.38 14.91 3.81
C PRO A 149 0.11 13.46 3.70
N ASN A 150 0.23 12.73 4.82
CA ASN A 150 0.62 11.33 4.83
C ASN A 150 -0.44 10.44 4.17
N ILE A 151 -1.72 10.72 4.42
CA ILE A 151 -2.83 10.03 3.77
C ILE A 151 -2.82 10.28 2.26
N ALA A 152 -2.58 11.51 1.83
CA ALA A 152 -2.51 11.88 0.42
C ALA A 152 -1.37 11.17 -0.31
N ILE A 153 -0.19 11.08 0.32
CA ILE A 153 0.96 10.34 -0.22
C ILE A 153 0.66 8.83 -0.30
N ALA A 154 0.02 8.28 0.74
CA ALA A 154 -0.41 6.88 0.72
C ALA A 154 -1.45 6.60 -0.38
N ILE A 155 -2.35 7.53 -0.63
CA ILE A 155 -3.32 7.46 -1.74
C ILE A 155 -2.58 7.50 -3.08
N LEU A 156 -1.66 8.44 -3.29
CA LEU A 156 -0.85 8.52 -4.50
C LEU A 156 -0.15 7.19 -4.81
N ALA A 157 0.51 6.59 -3.80
CA ALA A 157 1.18 5.30 -3.96
C ALA A 157 0.20 4.17 -4.32
N LYS A 158 -1.02 4.17 -3.76
CA LYS A 158 -2.08 3.19 -4.09
C LYS A 158 -2.66 3.38 -5.48
N LEU A 159 -2.53 4.57 -6.02
CA LEU A 159 -2.86 4.90 -7.40
C LEU A 159 -1.67 4.68 -8.34
N ASN A 160 -0.63 3.97 -7.90
CA ASN A 160 0.60 3.67 -8.65
C ASN A 160 1.44 4.90 -9.04
N GLY A 161 1.24 6.03 -8.35
CA GLY A 161 2.12 7.18 -8.46
C GLY A 161 3.31 7.08 -7.51
N THR A 162 4.37 7.83 -7.80
CA THR A 162 5.59 7.90 -6.98
C THR A 162 5.75 9.31 -6.43
N PRO A 163 5.68 9.52 -5.10
CA PRO A 163 5.73 10.86 -4.52
C PRO A 163 7.08 11.54 -4.72
N TRP A 164 8.18 10.81 -4.47
CA TRP A 164 9.56 11.25 -4.65
C TRP A 164 10.47 10.04 -4.85
N ARG A 165 11.67 10.29 -5.29
CA ARG A 165 12.70 9.30 -5.54
C ARG A 165 13.99 9.73 -4.86
N LEU A 166 14.82 8.77 -4.50
CA LEU A 166 16.17 9.08 -4.04
C LEU A 166 16.98 9.68 -5.19
N ASP A 167 17.56 10.86 -4.95
CA ASP A 167 18.51 11.48 -5.86
C ASP A 167 19.90 10.84 -5.68
N THR A 168 20.03 9.62 -6.17
CA THR A 168 21.28 8.86 -6.15
C THR A 168 21.74 8.61 -7.56
N LYS A 169 23.06 8.71 -7.77
CA LYS A 169 23.65 8.27 -9.05
C LYS A 169 23.27 6.82 -9.30
N LEU A 170 22.82 6.52 -10.52
CA LEU A 170 22.56 5.15 -10.93
C LEU A 170 23.83 4.33 -10.71
N LYS A 171 23.73 3.37 -9.81
CA LYS A 171 24.75 2.36 -9.62
C LYS A 171 24.21 1.06 -10.22
N ASN A 172 25.09 0.30 -10.82
CA ASN A 172 24.73 -0.99 -11.39
C ASN A 172 24.56 -2.03 -10.25
N GLU A 173 23.56 -1.80 -9.42
CA GLU A 173 23.27 -2.58 -8.21
C GLU A 173 21.83 -3.09 -8.25
N LEU A 174 21.65 -4.35 -7.89
CA LEU A 174 20.36 -4.92 -7.54
C LEU A 174 20.30 -5.03 -6.02
N ILE A 175 19.24 -4.48 -5.43
CA ILE A 175 19.01 -4.54 -3.99
C ILE A 175 17.87 -5.52 -3.72
N VAL A 176 18.12 -6.52 -2.88
CA VAL A 176 17.11 -7.48 -2.44
C VAL A 176 16.90 -7.33 -0.95
N GLY A 177 15.69 -6.98 -0.56
CA GLY A 177 15.28 -6.92 0.85
C GLY A 177 14.58 -8.21 1.26
N VAL A 178 15.04 -8.87 2.31
CA VAL A 178 14.39 -10.05 2.88
C VAL A 178 13.89 -9.73 4.27
N GLY A 179 12.56 -9.72 4.45
CA GLY A 179 11.91 -9.53 5.72
C GLY A 179 11.32 -10.83 6.28
N ALA A 180 11.02 -10.88 7.58
CA ALA A 180 10.30 -11.98 8.19
C ALA A 180 9.04 -11.49 8.88
N PHE A 181 7.97 -12.24 8.75
CA PHE A 181 6.75 -12.01 9.50
C PHE A 181 6.21 -13.33 10.07
N LYS A 182 5.44 -13.23 11.15
CA LYS A 182 4.79 -14.36 11.78
C LYS A 182 3.30 -14.29 11.52
N HIS A 183 2.73 -15.37 10.97
CA HIS A 183 1.29 -15.47 10.87
C HIS A 183 0.72 -15.79 12.26
N THR A 184 -0.11 -14.88 12.79
CA THR A 184 -0.56 -14.94 14.18
C THR A 184 -1.55 -16.07 14.46
N GLU A 185 -2.29 -16.53 13.46
CA GLU A 185 -3.31 -17.57 13.62
C GLU A 185 -2.74 -18.99 13.49
N VAL A 186 -1.81 -19.19 12.57
CA VAL A 186 -1.26 -20.52 12.24
C VAL A 186 0.04 -20.79 12.97
N GLY A 187 0.61 -19.80 13.65
CA GLY A 187 1.89 -19.94 14.35
C GLY A 187 3.11 -20.17 13.45
N VAL A 188 2.91 -20.21 12.14
CA VAL A 188 3.96 -20.41 11.14
C VAL A 188 4.72 -19.11 10.94
N GLN A 189 6.03 -19.17 11.07
CA GLN A 189 6.90 -18.05 10.71
C GLN A 189 7.17 -18.11 9.21
N TYR A 190 6.63 -17.15 8.47
CA TYR A 190 7.03 -16.94 7.10
C TYR A 190 8.31 -16.12 7.06
N ILE A 191 9.29 -16.58 6.31
CA ILE A 191 10.36 -15.71 5.86
C ILE A 191 9.74 -14.91 4.73
N GLY A 192 9.47 -13.63 4.99
CA GLY A 192 8.94 -12.73 3.97
C GLY A 192 9.97 -12.65 2.84
N SER A 193 9.53 -12.59 1.75
CA SER A 193 9.79 -12.06 0.44
C SER A 193 11.12 -11.42 0.16
N ALA A 194 11.69 -11.87 -0.89
CA ALA A 194 12.71 -11.12 -1.59
C ALA A 194 12.05 -9.98 -2.38
N PHE A 195 12.18 -8.75 -1.88
CA PHE A 195 11.87 -7.57 -2.67
C PHE A 195 13.10 -7.19 -3.47
N SER A 196 13.01 -7.18 -4.79
CA SER A 196 14.08 -6.65 -5.61
C SER A 196 13.80 -5.19 -5.98
N PHE A 197 14.83 -4.35 -5.81
CA PHE A 197 14.79 -2.93 -6.12
C PHE A 197 15.99 -2.52 -6.93
N THR A 198 15.81 -1.51 -7.78
CA THR A 198 16.93 -0.72 -8.27
C THR A 198 17.52 0.12 -7.13
N ASN A 199 18.76 0.59 -7.27
CA ASN A 199 19.36 1.51 -6.30
C ASN A 199 18.61 2.85 -6.16
N THR A 200 17.66 3.14 -7.02
CA THR A 200 16.75 4.30 -6.94
C THR A 200 15.48 4.00 -6.14
N GLY A 201 15.34 2.76 -5.63
CA GLY A 201 14.18 2.33 -4.87
C GLY A 201 12.99 1.86 -5.72
N LYS A 202 13.14 1.73 -7.04
CA LYS A 202 12.07 1.22 -7.88
C LYS A 202 11.86 -0.26 -7.60
N PHE A 203 10.65 -0.62 -7.16
CA PHE A 203 10.24 -2.00 -6.89
C PHE A 203 10.16 -2.80 -8.19
N ASN A 204 10.64 -4.05 -8.14
CA ASN A 204 10.60 -4.97 -9.27
C ASN A 204 9.70 -6.18 -8.98
N ARG A 205 9.98 -6.92 -7.90
CA ARG A 205 9.31 -8.21 -7.63
C ARG A 205 9.18 -8.49 -6.15
N PHE A 206 8.21 -9.34 -5.82
CA PHE A 206 7.93 -9.83 -4.47
C PHE A 206 7.60 -11.32 -4.50
N GLU A 207 8.22 -12.13 -3.64
CA GLU A 207 7.89 -13.55 -3.42
C GLU A 207 7.88 -13.87 -1.92
N CYS A 208 7.02 -14.79 -1.48
CA CYS A 208 6.90 -15.24 -0.08
C CYS A 208 7.37 -16.68 0.08
N PHE A 209 8.05 -16.98 1.20
CA PHE A 209 8.57 -18.30 1.54
C PHE A 209 8.29 -18.64 3.00
N GLN A 210 8.20 -19.93 3.31
CA GLN A 210 8.20 -20.42 4.69
C GLN A 210 9.62 -20.46 5.26
N LYS A 211 9.73 -20.49 6.59
CA LYS A 211 11.03 -20.41 7.29
C LYS A 211 12.01 -21.54 6.92
N ASP A 212 11.50 -22.70 6.63
CA ASP A 212 12.25 -23.92 6.26
C ASP A 212 12.58 -23.99 4.76
N GLN A 213 12.02 -23.08 3.95
CA GLN A 213 12.22 -23.02 2.50
C GLN A 213 13.45 -22.19 2.12
N THR A 214 14.61 -22.47 2.70
CA THR A 214 15.85 -21.70 2.43
C THR A 214 16.36 -21.87 1.00
N LYS A 215 16.16 -23.05 0.41
CA LYS A 215 16.56 -23.33 -0.99
C LYS A 215 15.68 -22.58 -1.98
N GLU A 216 14.38 -22.53 -1.70
CA GLU A 216 13.38 -21.79 -2.48
C GLU A 216 13.64 -20.30 -2.40
N LEU A 217 13.97 -19.77 -1.23
CA LEU A 217 14.39 -18.39 -1.04
C LEU A 217 15.64 -18.07 -1.89
N ALA A 218 16.67 -18.92 -1.80
CA ALA A 218 17.87 -18.75 -2.61
C ALA A 218 17.56 -18.82 -4.11
N GLY A 219 16.75 -19.78 -4.55
CA GLY A 219 16.29 -19.91 -5.93
C GLY A 219 15.53 -18.68 -6.42
N SER A 220 14.71 -18.05 -5.57
CA SER A 220 14.00 -16.83 -5.91
C SER A 220 14.93 -15.63 -6.05
N ILE A 221 15.89 -15.47 -5.13
CA ILE A 221 16.91 -14.42 -5.23
C ILE A 221 17.69 -14.58 -6.53
N LEU A 222 18.12 -15.80 -6.86
CA LEU A 222 18.86 -16.08 -8.08
C LEU A 222 18.04 -15.82 -9.35
N ARG A 223 16.75 -16.17 -9.36
CA ARG A 223 15.85 -15.82 -10.48
C ARG A 223 15.71 -14.31 -10.61
N ALA A 224 15.48 -13.59 -9.50
CA ALA A 224 15.39 -12.14 -9.53
C ALA A 224 16.67 -11.49 -10.07
N VAL A 225 17.84 -12.01 -9.70
CA VAL A 225 19.13 -11.56 -10.24
C VAL A 225 19.20 -11.83 -11.73
N LYS A 226 18.89 -13.04 -12.17
CA LYS A 226 18.95 -13.45 -13.58
C LYS A 226 18.00 -12.62 -14.45
N ASP A 227 16.76 -12.47 -14.02
CA ASP A 227 15.75 -11.69 -14.75
C ASP A 227 16.17 -10.22 -14.86
N TYR A 228 16.73 -9.67 -13.78
CA TYR A 228 17.18 -8.27 -13.77
C TYR A 228 18.44 -8.05 -14.63
N VAL A 229 19.41 -8.96 -14.59
CA VAL A 229 20.63 -8.90 -15.39
C VAL A 229 20.33 -9.04 -16.89
N ASN A 230 19.37 -9.88 -17.26
CA ASN A 230 18.95 -10.04 -18.66
C ASN A 230 18.40 -8.76 -19.29
N VAL A 231 17.78 -7.90 -18.48
CA VAL A 231 17.20 -6.63 -18.94
C VAL A 231 18.16 -5.45 -18.76
N ASN A 232 19.08 -5.54 -17.79
CA ASN A 232 19.98 -4.47 -17.40
C ASN A 232 21.44 -4.96 -17.51
N SER A 233 22.04 -4.80 -18.69
CA SER A 233 23.45 -5.11 -18.90
C SER A 233 24.34 -4.21 -18.04
N GLY A 234 25.22 -4.81 -17.24
CA GLY A 234 26.25 -4.08 -16.49
C GLY A 234 26.05 -4.05 -14.98
N ILE A 235 25.15 -4.86 -14.41
CA ILE A 235 25.08 -5.03 -12.97
C ILE A 235 26.36 -5.66 -12.46
N ARG A 236 26.92 -5.02 -11.42
CA ARG A 236 28.19 -5.44 -10.80
C ARG A 236 28.06 -5.82 -9.33
N ARG A 237 26.90 -5.52 -8.71
CA ARG A 237 26.72 -5.74 -7.29
C ARG A 237 25.29 -6.19 -6.98
N LEU A 238 25.20 -7.25 -6.18
CA LEU A 238 23.99 -7.67 -5.48
C LEU A 238 24.14 -7.25 -4.00
N ILE A 239 23.13 -6.54 -3.49
CA ILE A 239 23.05 -6.15 -2.10
C ILE A 239 21.82 -6.85 -1.50
N ILE A 240 22.04 -7.66 -0.47
CA ILE A 240 20.98 -8.36 0.24
C ILE A 240 20.82 -7.73 1.64
N HIS A 241 19.70 -7.08 1.88
CA HIS A 241 19.28 -6.64 3.21
C HIS A 241 18.44 -7.75 3.85
N PHE A 242 19.00 -8.45 4.80
CA PHE A 242 18.34 -9.53 5.50
C PHE A 242 17.88 -9.05 6.89
N TYR A 243 16.72 -9.52 7.36
CA TYR A 243 16.13 -9.09 8.64
C TYR A 243 16.92 -9.51 9.89
N LYS A 244 17.89 -10.40 9.74
CA LYS A 244 18.84 -10.88 10.74
C LYS A 244 20.18 -11.15 10.08
N GLU A 245 21.19 -11.53 10.86
CA GLU A 245 22.41 -12.11 10.31
C GLU A 245 22.08 -13.43 9.59
N MET A 246 22.56 -13.56 8.34
CA MET A 246 22.33 -14.76 7.54
C MET A 246 23.19 -15.92 8.07
N SER A 247 22.56 -17.07 8.26
CA SER A 247 23.28 -18.30 8.59
C SER A 247 24.04 -18.82 7.35
N ARG A 248 25.02 -19.68 7.58
CA ARG A 248 25.78 -20.31 6.50
C ARG A 248 24.88 -21.10 5.56
N GLU A 249 23.86 -21.77 6.07
CA GLU A 249 22.86 -22.52 5.31
C GLU A 249 22.01 -21.62 4.40
N GLU A 250 21.80 -20.36 4.78
CA GLU A 250 21.08 -19.36 3.97
C GLU A 250 21.97 -18.73 2.90
N VAL A 251 23.25 -18.48 3.21
CA VAL A 251 24.21 -17.82 2.30
C VAL A 251 24.74 -18.77 1.22
N GLU A 252 25.13 -19.99 1.59
CA GLU A 252 25.83 -20.93 0.73
C GLU A 252 25.08 -21.27 -0.58
N PRO A 253 23.75 -21.51 -0.59
CA PRO A 253 23.01 -21.75 -1.83
C PRO A 253 23.01 -20.53 -2.77
N ILE A 254 22.98 -19.31 -2.22
CA ILE A 254 23.00 -18.07 -3.00
C ILE A 254 24.39 -17.89 -3.64
N GLU A 255 25.46 -18.05 -2.86
CA GLU A 255 26.84 -17.92 -3.35
C GLU A 255 27.16 -18.95 -4.44
N ARG A 256 26.71 -20.20 -4.26
CA ARG A 256 26.87 -21.24 -5.28
C ARG A 256 26.17 -20.88 -6.58
N GLY A 257 24.92 -20.41 -6.50
CA GLY A 257 24.15 -20.06 -7.68
C GLY A 257 24.64 -18.80 -8.41
N LEU A 258 25.36 -17.92 -7.73
CA LEU A 258 25.95 -16.72 -8.35
C LEU A 258 27.29 -17.00 -9.06
N LYS A 259 27.92 -18.15 -8.80
CA LYS A 259 29.19 -18.58 -9.48
C LYS A 259 28.97 -19.21 -10.86
N HIS A 260 27.71 -19.53 -11.17
CA HIS A 260 27.30 -20.12 -12.46
C HIS A 260 26.42 -19.14 -13.25
#